data_55176223de182e8e9499db65a2e67de4
#
_entry.id   55176223de182e8e9499db65a2e67de4
#
_cell.length_a   1.000
_cell.length_b   1.000
_cell.length_c   1.000
_cell.angle_alpha   90.00
_cell.angle_beta   90.00
_cell.angle_gamma   90.00
#
_symmetry.space_group_name_H-M   'P 1'
#
loop_
_entity.id
_entity.type
_entity.pdbx_description
1 polymer ?
#
loop_
_entity_poly.entity_id
_entity_poly.type
_entity_poly.pdbx_seq_one_letter_code
_entity_poly.pdbx_strand_id
1 'polypeptide(L)'
;MQWKGHEKGMGIGGWLTNYKRFNCIPMDKRLDLTVGDYEHFDSYITEKDVKYIASLGFDHIRLGFDQIVVEEKPGVLRERTMKLIDNFVDWCKGAGINAVLNLHKAIGNYCDVDFPVSLFESDELKENFIALWKNFAERYKNQPHVAFELLNEVRGSSADWNALWIKTLSEIRKIAPYSYVVAGG
;
A
#
# COMPACT_ATOMS: atom_id res chain seq x y z
N MET A 1 8.66 15.99 -14.79
CA MET A 1 7.17 16.00 -14.68
C MET A 1 6.83 16.65 -13.35
N GLN A 2 5.98 17.66 -13.31
CA GLN A 2 5.62 18.32 -12.03
C GLN A 2 4.59 17.48 -11.33
N TRP A 3 4.81 17.14 -10.06
CA TRP A 3 3.84 16.51 -9.17
C TRP A 3 2.65 17.46 -8.96
N LYS A 4 1.51 17.15 -9.56
CA LYS A 4 0.28 17.93 -9.44
C LYS A 4 -0.82 17.09 -8.82
N GLY A 5 -1.72 17.75 -8.06
CA GLY A 5 -2.87 17.09 -7.47
C GLY A 5 -2.53 16.26 -6.23
N HIS A 6 -1.61 16.76 -5.39
CA HIS A 6 -1.24 16.15 -4.10
C HIS A 6 -1.08 17.25 -3.04
N GLU A 7 -1.94 18.26 -3.09
CA GLU A 7 -1.91 19.40 -2.15
C GLU A 7 -2.93 19.22 -1.02
N LYS A 8 -4.08 18.58 -1.32
CA LYS A 8 -5.18 18.39 -0.38
C LYS A 8 -5.61 16.93 -0.37
N GLY A 9 -4.99 16.14 0.50
CA GLY A 9 -5.23 14.72 0.61
C GLY A 9 -6.18 14.32 1.72
N MET A 10 -6.81 13.16 1.54
CA MET A 10 -7.55 12.46 2.58
C MET A 10 -7.02 11.03 2.71
N GLY A 11 -6.77 10.57 3.96
CA GLY A 11 -6.39 9.20 4.25
C GLY A 11 -7.61 8.31 4.46
N ILE A 12 -7.58 7.09 3.90
CA ILE A 12 -8.52 6.03 4.21
C ILE A 12 -7.79 4.99 5.05
N GLY A 13 -8.15 4.90 6.32
CA GLY A 13 -7.70 3.86 7.24
C GLY A 13 -8.81 2.88 7.53
N GLY A 14 -8.46 1.70 8.06
CA GLY A 14 -9.42 0.71 8.52
C GLY A 14 -10.12 -0.12 7.44
N TRP A 15 -9.85 0.15 6.17
CA TRP A 15 -10.38 -0.66 5.07
C TRP A 15 -9.54 -1.91 4.84
N LEU A 16 -8.36 -1.75 4.24
CA LEU A 16 -7.40 -2.84 3.98
C LEU A 16 -6.28 -2.87 5.03
N THR A 17 -6.42 -2.08 6.10
CA THR A 17 -5.61 -2.06 7.31
C THR A 17 -6.52 -2.29 8.51
N ASN A 18 -6.86 -3.52 8.82
CA ASN A 18 -7.76 -3.83 9.94
C ASN A 18 -6.95 -4.20 11.19
N TYR A 19 -6.54 -3.19 11.96
CA TYR A 19 -5.70 -3.41 13.14
C TYR A 19 -6.38 -4.22 14.26
N LYS A 20 -7.70 -4.21 14.39
CA LYS A 20 -8.39 -5.02 15.42
C LYS A 20 -8.16 -6.51 15.22
N ARG A 21 -8.07 -6.96 13.97
CA ARG A 21 -7.83 -8.34 13.61
C ARG A 21 -6.34 -8.64 13.39
N PHE A 22 -5.64 -7.77 12.66
CA PHE A 22 -4.30 -8.05 12.17
C PHE A 22 -3.19 -7.76 13.19
N ASN A 23 -3.44 -6.88 14.17
CA ASN A 23 -2.49 -6.61 15.24
C ASN A 23 -2.29 -7.77 16.22
N CYS A 24 -3.18 -8.75 16.20
CA CYS A 24 -3.06 -9.95 17.04
C CYS A 24 -2.30 -11.10 16.36
N ILE A 25 -1.79 -10.90 15.14
CA ILE A 25 -1.15 -11.94 14.35
C ILE A 25 0.35 -11.74 14.39
N PRO A 26 1.14 -12.76 14.76
CA PRO A 26 2.60 -12.71 14.67
C PRO A 26 3.05 -12.29 13.26
N MET A 27 4.08 -11.42 13.20
CA MET A 27 4.54 -10.75 11.99
C MET A 27 5.09 -11.69 10.90
N ASP A 28 5.43 -12.91 11.25
CA ASP A 28 5.93 -13.96 10.38
C ASP A 28 4.83 -14.86 9.79
N LYS A 29 3.56 -14.68 10.26
CA LYS A 29 2.45 -15.50 9.80
C LYS A 29 1.57 -14.73 8.83
N ARG A 30 1.33 -15.37 7.70
CA ARG A 30 0.34 -14.88 6.73
C ARG A 30 -1.05 -15.24 7.21
N LEU A 31 -1.98 -14.35 6.87
CA LEU A 31 -3.36 -14.45 7.31
C LEU A 31 -4.22 -15.16 6.27
N ASP A 32 -4.96 -16.14 6.71
CA ASP A 32 -6.10 -16.62 5.95
C ASP A 32 -7.28 -15.68 6.15
N LEU A 33 -7.65 -14.95 5.09
CA LEU A 33 -8.79 -14.04 5.12
C LEU A 33 -10.09 -14.83 5.20
N THR A 34 -10.95 -14.43 6.13
CA THR A 34 -12.25 -15.04 6.36
C THR A 34 -13.35 -14.39 5.52
N VAL A 35 -14.53 -14.99 5.50
CA VAL A 35 -15.73 -14.39 4.91
C VAL A 35 -16.01 -13.01 5.51
N GLY A 36 -15.91 -12.87 6.84
CA GLY A 36 -16.14 -11.59 7.52
C GLY A 36 -15.13 -10.51 7.17
N ASP A 37 -13.86 -10.86 6.86
CA ASP A 37 -12.90 -9.90 6.34
C ASP A 37 -13.35 -9.36 4.99
N TYR A 38 -13.80 -10.23 4.10
CA TYR A 38 -14.29 -9.83 2.78
C TYR A 38 -15.60 -9.04 2.84
N GLU A 39 -16.54 -9.38 3.73
CA GLU A 39 -17.75 -8.59 3.97
C GLU A 39 -17.40 -7.16 4.41
N HIS A 40 -16.42 -7.02 5.29
CA HIS A 40 -15.89 -5.72 5.68
C HIS A 40 -15.32 -4.98 4.48
N PHE A 41 -14.43 -5.62 3.71
CA PHE A 41 -13.78 -4.97 2.57
C PHE A 41 -14.79 -4.55 1.48
N ASP A 42 -15.78 -5.38 1.21
CA ASP A 42 -16.77 -5.13 0.16
C ASP A 42 -17.77 -4.01 0.53
N SER A 43 -17.94 -3.72 1.84
CA SER A 43 -18.91 -2.74 2.34
C SER A 43 -18.31 -1.41 2.82
N TYR A 44 -16.98 -1.31 2.96
CA TYR A 44 -16.33 -0.20 3.67
C TYR A 44 -16.37 1.11 2.90
N ILE A 45 -16.10 1.10 1.60
CA ILE A 45 -16.05 2.28 0.73
C ILE A 45 -16.59 1.94 -0.65
N THR A 46 -17.21 2.92 -1.28
CA THR A 46 -17.82 2.80 -2.60
C THR A 46 -17.33 3.92 -3.54
N GLU A 47 -17.63 3.80 -4.83
CA GLU A 47 -17.39 4.86 -5.81
C GLU A 47 -18.05 6.19 -5.42
N LYS A 48 -19.24 6.14 -4.76
CA LYS A 48 -19.96 7.34 -4.31
C LYS A 48 -19.16 8.10 -3.25
N ASP A 49 -18.48 7.39 -2.35
CA ASP A 49 -17.67 8.00 -1.29
C ASP A 49 -16.46 8.70 -1.91
N VAL A 50 -15.79 8.07 -2.88
CA VAL A 50 -14.66 8.67 -3.61
C VAL A 50 -15.10 9.93 -4.36
N LYS A 51 -16.24 9.90 -5.06
CA LYS A 51 -16.81 11.07 -5.72
C LYS A 51 -17.18 12.18 -4.74
N TYR A 52 -17.71 11.81 -3.58
CA TYR A 52 -18.03 12.77 -2.53
C TYR A 52 -16.75 13.45 -2.00
N ILE A 53 -15.70 12.70 -1.70
CA ILE A 53 -14.40 13.23 -1.27
C ILE A 53 -13.86 14.21 -2.32
N ALA A 54 -13.88 13.85 -3.59
CA ALA A 54 -13.47 14.75 -4.68
C ALA A 54 -14.29 16.03 -4.73
N SER A 55 -15.61 15.94 -4.49
CA SER A 55 -16.52 17.12 -4.48
C SER A 55 -16.23 18.10 -3.35
N LEU A 56 -15.56 17.65 -2.29
CA LEU A 56 -15.10 18.51 -1.18
C LEU A 56 -13.79 19.25 -1.49
N GLY A 57 -13.24 19.06 -2.69
CA GLY A 57 -12.02 19.71 -3.15
C GLY A 57 -10.71 19.01 -2.74
N PHE A 58 -10.78 17.74 -2.34
CA PHE A 58 -9.60 16.91 -2.21
C PHE A 58 -9.09 16.49 -3.59
N ASP A 59 -7.78 16.48 -3.77
CA ASP A 59 -7.12 16.19 -5.04
C ASP A 59 -6.45 14.81 -5.07
N HIS A 60 -6.37 14.14 -3.91
CA HIS A 60 -5.91 12.77 -3.81
C HIS A 60 -6.47 12.05 -2.57
N ILE A 61 -6.47 10.74 -2.65
CA ILE A 61 -6.77 9.85 -1.52
C ILE A 61 -5.58 8.92 -1.28
N ARG A 62 -5.13 8.88 -0.02
CA ARG A 62 -4.11 7.94 0.46
C ARG A 62 -4.80 6.69 1.01
N LEU A 63 -4.66 5.59 0.30
CA LEU A 63 -5.17 4.28 0.70
C LEU A 63 -4.08 3.49 1.41
N GLY A 64 -4.26 3.24 2.71
CA GLY A 64 -3.42 2.31 3.46
C GLY A 64 -3.84 0.85 3.21
N PHE A 65 -2.88 -0.04 3.01
CA PHE A 65 -3.10 -1.49 2.95
C PHE A 65 -1.99 -2.25 3.69
N ASP A 66 -2.33 -3.40 4.25
CA ASP A 66 -1.37 -4.27 4.92
C ASP A 66 -0.88 -5.36 3.96
N GLN A 67 0.42 -5.68 3.99
CA GLN A 67 1.00 -6.71 3.12
C GLN A 67 0.27 -8.04 3.25
N ILE A 68 -0.08 -8.46 4.47
CA ILE A 68 -0.79 -9.72 4.72
C ILE A 68 -2.19 -9.77 4.09
N VAL A 69 -2.79 -8.61 3.78
CA VAL A 69 -4.10 -8.50 3.13
C VAL A 69 -3.99 -8.67 1.63
N VAL A 70 -2.96 -8.08 1.02
CA VAL A 70 -2.80 -8.06 -0.44
C VAL A 70 -1.97 -9.22 -0.97
N GLU A 71 -1.20 -9.90 -0.11
CA GLU A 71 -0.33 -11.01 -0.48
C GLU A 71 -0.81 -12.33 0.11
N GLU A 72 -0.96 -13.35 -0.72
CA GLU A 72 -1.31 -14.71 -0.29
C GLU A 72 -0.09 -15.47 0.24
N LYS A 73 1.02 -15.32 -0.45
CA LYS A 73 2.35 -15.86 -0.11
C LYS A 73 3.42 -14.97 -0.74
N PRO A 74 4.70 -15.07 -0.35
CA PRO A 74 5.77 -14.24 -0.87
C PRO A 74 5.71 -14.08 -2.39
N GLY A 75 5.58 -12.84 -2.87
CA GLY A 75 5.55 -12.51 -4.29
C GLY A 75 4.26 -12.87 -5.05
N VAL A 76 3.23 -13.39 -4.37
CA VAL A 76 1.94 -13.75 -4.99
C VAL A 76 0.82 -12.89 -4.42
N LEU A 77 0.29 -12.03 -5.26
CA LEU A 77 -0.83 -11.15 -4.89
C LEU A 77 -2.14 -11.94 -4.75
N ARG A 78 -2.96 -11.52 -3.80
CA ARG A 78 -4.32 -12.01 -3.57
C ARG A 78 -5.28 -11.28 -4.51
N GLU A 79 -5.63 -11.87 -5.65
CA GLU A 79 -6.38 -11.21 -6.72
C GLU A 79 -7.73 -10.62 -6.25
N ARG A 80 -8.44 -11.28 -5.32
CA ARG A 80 -9.70 -10.74 -4.79
C ARG A 80 -9.49 -9.39 -4.08
N THR A 81 -8.44 -9.26 -3.27
CA THR A 81 -8.13 -8.01 -2.58
C THR A 81 -7.58 -6.98 -3.57
N MET A 82 -6.73 -7.42 -4.50
CA MET A 82 -6.21 -6.52 -5.55
C MET A 82 -7.31 -5.94 -6.41
N LYS A 83 -8.39 -6.68 -6.67
CA LYS A 83 -9.57 -6.17 -7.39
C LYS A 83 -10.24 -4.99 -6.66
N LEU A 84 -10.22 -4.98 -5.34
CA LEU A 84 -10.73 -3.83 -4.55
C LEU A 84 -9.86 -2.60 -4.77
N ILE A 85 -8.52 -2.78 -4.78
CA ILE A 85 -7.58 -1.69 -5.06
C ILE A 85 -7.73 -1.20 -6.51
N ASP A 86 -7.89 -2.10 -7.48
CA ASP A 86 -8.17 -1.72 -8.88
C ASP A 86 -9.42 -0.85 -8.99
N ASN A 87 -10.52 -1.28 -8.38
CA ASN A 87 -11.76 -0.52 -8.36
C ASN A 87 -11.54 0.88 -7.73
N PHE A 88 -10.84 0.95 -6.61
CA PHE A 88 -10.52 2.23 -5.97
C PHE A 88 -9.68 3.14 -6.88
N VAL A 89 -8.66 2.61 -7.56
CA VAL A 89 -7.85 3.36 -8.54
C VAL A 89 -8.73 3.88 -9.69
N ASP A 90 -9.63 3.04 -10.21
CA ASP A 90 -10.55 3.44 -11.27
C ASP A 90 -11.56 4.50 -10.79
N TRP A 91 -12.06 4.40 -9.55
CA TRP A 91 -12.94 5.43 -8.95
C TRP A 91 -12.22 6.78 -8.79
N CYS A 92 -10.97 6.77 -8.33
CA CYS A 92 -10.14 7.98 -8.25
C CYS A 92 -9.96 8.61 -9.64
N LYS A 93 -9.62 7.80 -10.64
CA LYS A 93 -9.52 8.25 -12.03
C LYS A 93 -10.82 8.86 -12.54
N GLY A 94 -11.95 8.17 -12.31
CA GLY A 94 -13.27 8.64 -12.70
C GLY A 94 -13.71 9.92 -12.00
N ALA A 95 -13.22 10.16 -10.78
CA ALA A 95 -13.45 11.37 -10.00
C ALA A 95 -12.43 12.50 -10.31
N GLY A 96 -11.42 12.25 -11.14
CA GLY A 96 -10.40 13.23 -11.52
C GLY A 96 -9.39 13.56 -10.42
N ILE A 97 -9.18 12.64 -9.45
CA ILE A 97 -8.24 12.76 -8.36
C ILE A 97 -7.19 11.66 -8.38
N ASN A 98 -6.08 11.86 -7.65
CA ASN A 98 -5.00 10.89 -7.58
C ASN A 98 -5.21 9.86 -6.47
N ALA A 99 -4.59 8.69 -6.63
CA ALA A 99 -4.52 7.63 -5.63
C ALA A 99 -3.08 7.46 -5.12
N VAL A 100 -2.87 7.52 -3.80
CA VAL A 100 -1.60 7.15 -3.17
C VAL A 100 -1.78 5.79 -2.52
N LEU A 101 -1.12 4.77 -3.04
CA LEU A 101 -1.15 3.41 -2.50
C LEU A 101 -0.04 3.28 -1.47
N ASN A 102 -0.43 3.24 -0.20
CA ASN A 102 0.47 3.21 0.94
C ASN A 102 0.55 1.81 1.54
N LEU A 103 1.73 1.21 1.56
CA LEU A 103 1.97 0.02 2.38
C LEU A 103 2.00 0.45 3.85
N HIS A 104 0.90 0.17 4.56
CA HIS A 104 0.75 0.62 5.93
C HIS A 104 1.50 -0.27 6.91
N LYS A 105 1.45 -1.58 6.70
CA LYS A 105 2.20 -2.58 7.47
C LYS A 105 2.88 -3.56 6.53
N ALA A 106 4.20 -3.63 6.61
CA ALA A 106 4.98 -4.67 5.98
C ALA A 106 5.19 -5.84 6.95
N ILE A 107 5.31 -7.05 6.44
CA ILE A 107 5.75 -8.19 7.26
C ILE A 107 7.15 -7.87 7.81
N GLY A 108 7.28 -7.91 9.13
CA GLY A 108 8.50 -7.51 9.84
C GLY A 108 8.60 -6.03 10.20
N ASN A 109 7.63 -5.17 9.83
CA ASN A 109 7.54 -3.78 10.26
C ASN A 109 6.08 -3.35 10.46
N TYR A 110 5.59 -3.50 11.69
CA TYR A 110 4.25 -3.05 12.10
C TYR A 110 4.38 -1.82 12.99
N CYS A 111 3.71 -0.73 12.62
CA CYS A 111 3.85 0.55 13.29
C CYS A 111 3.04 0.65 14.60
N ASP A 112 1.92 -0.03 14.70
CA ASP A 112 0.93 0.13 15.76
C ASP A 112 0.90 -1.01 16.80
N VAL A 113 1.89 -1.90 16.77
CA VAL A 113 2.05 -2.97 17.76
C VAL A 113 3.50 -3.08 18.23
N ASP A 114 3.68 -3.48 19.47
CA ASP A 114 5.01 -3.64 20.07
C ASP A 114 5.61 -5.03 19.74
N PHE A 115 5.70 -5.35 18.46
CA PHE A 115 6.42 -6.52 17.99
C PHE A 115 7.87 -6.16 17.61
N PRO A 116 8.82 -7.10 17.77
CA PRO A 116 10.18 -6.89 17.26
C PRO A 116 10.18 -6.60 15.76
N VAL A 117 10.99 -5.65 15.34
CA VAL A 117 11.20 -5.37 13.93
C VAL A 117 12.17 -6.40 13.36
N SER A 118 11.78 -7.08 12.30
CA SER A 118 12.61 -8.10 11.64
C SER A 118 12.83 -7.83 10.14
N LEU A 119 12.12 -6.85 9.56
CA LEU A 119 12.22 -6.52 8.13
C LEU A 119 13.67 -6.25 7.70
N PHE A 120 14.43 -5.52 8.52
CA PHE A 120 15.79 -5.11 8.19
C PHE A 120 16.86 -6.17 8.55
N GLU A 121 16.48 -7.15 9.36
CA GLU A 121 17.37 -8.24 9.79
C GLU A 121 17.30 -9.46 8.86
N SER A 122 16.24 -9.58 8.06
CA SER A 122 15.98 -10.71 7.18
C SER A 122 16.10 -10.32 5.71
N ASP A 123 17.04 -10.94 4.99
CA ASP A 123 17.18 -10.75 3.55
C ASP A 123 15.95 -11.27 2.81
N GLU A 124 15.32 -12.34 3.29
CA GLU A 124 14.07 -12.86 2.72
C GLU A 124 12.94 -11.84 2.80
N LEU A 125 12.76 -11.19 3.96
CA LEU A 125 11.70 -10.17 4.11
C LEU A 125 11.98 -8.92 3.27
N LYS A 126 13.24 -8.51 3.14
CA LYS A 126 13.63 -7.41 2.23
C LYS A 126 13.33 -7.75 0.77
N GLU A 127 13.65 -8.96 0.31
CA GLU A 127 13.35 -9.39 -1.06
C GLU A 127 11.83 -9.51 -1.29
N ASN A 128 11.06 -10.00 -0.30
CA ASN A 128 9.60 -10.05 -0.36
C ASN A 128 8.99 -8.64 -0.45
N PHE A 129 9.52 -7.68 0.31
CA PHE A 129 9.11 -6.27 0.23
C PHE A 129 9.35 -5.70 -1.19
N ILE A 130 10.52 -5.96 -1.76
CA ILE A 130 10.86 -5.53 -3.12
C ILE A 130 9.93 -6.21 -4.14
N ALA A 131 9.69 -7.51 -4.00
CA ALA A 131 8.82 -8.26 -4.90
C ALA A 131 7.37 -7.74 -4.87
N LEU A 132 6.84 -7.38 -3.70
CA LEU A 132 5.54 -6.74 -3.57
C LEU A 132 5.47 -5.47 -4.41
N TRP A 133 6.44 -4.56 -4.28
CA TRP A 133 6.44 -3.30 -5.00
C TRP A 133 6.68 -3.47 -6.51
N LYS A 134 7.42 -4.49 -6.94
CA LYS A 134 7.52 -4.85 -8.36
C LYS A 134 6.17 -5.27 -8.93
N ASN A 135 5.40 -6.06 -8.18
CA ASN A 135 4.05 -6.48 -8.59
C ASN A 135 3.09 -5.28 -8.69
N PHE A 136 3.14 -4.34 -7.74
CA PHE A 136 2.37 -3.10 -7.81
C PHE A 136 2.82 -2.22 -8.99
N ALA A 137 4.12 -2.10 -9.21
CA ALA A 137 4.66 -1.35 -10.34
C ALA A 137 4.18 -1.94 -11.68
N GLU A 138 4.21 -3.26 -11.85
CA GLU A 138 3.73 -3.93 -13.06
C GLU A 138 2.24 -3.70 -13.29
N ARG A 139 1.42 -3.79 -12.22
CA ARG A 139 -0.03 -3.63 -12.28
C ARG A 139 -0.45 -2.20 -12.64
N TYR A 140 0.26 -1.19 -12.11
CA TYR A 140 -0.16 0.21 -12.22
C TYR A 140 0.77 1.09 -13.08
N LYS A 141 1.76 0.54 -13.80
CA LYS A 141 2.72 1.31 -14.63
C LYS A 141 2.09 2.25 -15.65
N ASN A 142 0.87 1.97 -16.09
CA ASN A 142 0.13 2.77 -17.06
C ASN A 142 -0.94 3.69 -16.42
N GLN A 143 -0.90 3.86 -15.08
CA GLN A 143 -1.85 4.68 -14.33
C GLN A 143 -1.13 5.93 -13.78
N PRO A 144 -1.08 7.03 -14.52
CA PRO A 144 -0.27 8.21 -14.15
C PRO A 144 -0.79 8.95 -12.92
N HIS A 145 -2.02 8.67 -12.47
CA HIS A 145 -2.65 9.21 -11.27
C HIS A 145 -2.38 8.36 -10.03
N VAL A 146 -1.59 7.28 -10.14
CA VAL A 146 -1.22 6.41 -9.01
C VAL A 146 0.19 6.74 -8.54
N ALA A 147 0.34 6.93 -7.23
CA ALA A 147 1.61 7.03 -6.54
C ALA A 147 1.80 5.85 -5.58
N PHE A 148 3.04 5.42 -5.39
CA PHE A 148 3.42 4.37 -4.44
C PHE A 148 4.09 4.98 -3.22
N GLU A 149 3.53 4.77 -2.03
CA GLU A 149 4.16 5.13 -0.77
C GLU A 149 4.69 3.86 -0.11
N LEU A 150 6.03 3.74 -0.08
CA LEU A 150 6.71 2.46 0.12
C LEU A 150 6.48 1.85 1.49
N LEU A 151 6.46 2.64 2.56
CA LEU A 151 6.19 2.14 3.90
C LEU A 151 5.75 3.27 4.83
N ASN A 152 4.70 3.02 5.60
CA ASN A 152 4.26 3.87 6.68
C ASN A 152 5.11 3.63 7.93
N GLU A 153 5.48 4.69 8.66
CA GLU A 153 6.12 4.64 9.98
C GLU A 153 7.23 3.58 10.10
N VAL A 154 8.32 3.81 9.41
CA VAL A 154 9.48 2.91 9.38
C VAL A 154 10.10 2.78 10.76
N ARG A 155 10.22 1.55 11.28
CA ARG A 155 10.81 1.22 12.57
C ARG A 155 12.22 0.62 12.40
N GLY A 156 13.09 1.32 11.70
CA GLY A 156 14.47 0.90 11.45
C GLY A 156 15.45 2.06 11.56
N SER A 157 16.73 1.79 11.42
CA SER A 157 17.71 2.86 11.26
C SER A 157 17.55 3.56 9.92
N SER A 158 17.92 4.84 9.83
CA SER A 158 17.92 5.56 8.55
C SER A 158 18.83 4.88 7.51
N ALA A 159 19.91 4.23 7.94
CA ALA A 159 20.81 3.52 7.03
C ALA A 159 20.14 2.29 6.41
N ASP A 160 19.48 1.48 7.23
CA ASP A 160 18.77 0.27 6.77
C ASP A 160 17.61 0.63 5.85
N TRP A 161 16.82 1.65 6.23
CA TRP A 161 15.73 2.13 5.40
C TRP A 161 16.24 2.67 4.07
N ASN A 162 17.27 3.51 4.08
CA ASN A 162 17.84 4.06 2.86
C ASN A 162 18.35 2.95 1.92
N ALA A 163 19.00 1.93 2.46
CA ALA A 163 19.45 0.80 1.65
C ALA A 163 18.27 0.05 0.99
N LEU A 164 17.19 -0.19 1.74
CA LEU A 164 16.03 -0.92 1.25
C LEU A 164 15.22 -0.11 0.23
N TRP A 165 14.84 1.15 0.55
CA TRP A 165 13.99 1.93 -0.35
C TRP A 165 14.72 2.30 -1.65
N ILE A 166 16.03 2.58 -1.62
CA ILE A 166 16.82 2.86 -2.84
C ILE A 166 16.83 1.64 -3.76
N LYS A 167 17.06 0.45 -3.21
CA LYS A 167 17.01 -0.81 -3.95
C LYS A 167 15.60 -1.04 -4.54
N THR A 168 14.57 -0.85 -3.73
CA THR A 168 13.17 -0.98 -4.16
C THR A 168 12.83 0.00 -5.29
N LEU A 169 13.22 1.27 -5.14
CA LEU A 169 13.01 2.29 -6.17
C LEU A 169 13.72 1.91 -7.47
N SER A 170 14.95 1.41 -7.39
CA SER A 170 15.69 0.95 -8.57
C SER A 170 14.94 -0.14 -9.34
N GLU A 171 14.34 -1.10 -8.63
CA GLU A 171 13.54 -2.17 -9.23
C GLU A 171 12.22 -1.63 -9.81
N ILE A 172 11.52 -0.74 -9.10
CA ILE A 172 10.32 -0.07 -9.62
C ILE A 172 10.64 0.68 -10.92
N ARG A 173 11.74 1.42 -10.98
CA ARG A 173 12.13 2.21 -12.17
C ARG A 173 12.39 1.39 -13.43
N LYS A 174 12.79 0.12 -13.30
CA LYS A 174 12.92 -0.80 -14.45
C LYS A 174 11.56 -1.14 -15.07
N ILE A 175 10.48 -1.11 -14.28
CA ILE A 175 9.12 -1.52 -14.68
C ILE A 175 8.26 -0.28 -14.99
N ALA A 176 8.29 0.70 -14.11
CA ALA A 176 7.45 1.89 -14.11
C ALA A 176 8.32 3.16 -13.96
N PRO A 177 9.05 3.57 -15.01
CA PRO A 177 10.06 4.62 -14.92
C PRO A 177 9.49 5.98 -14.53
N TYR A 178 8.21 6.23 -14.75
CA TYR A 178 7.56 7.52 -14.53
C TYR A 178 6.58 7.55 -13.36
N SER A 179 6.36 6.44 -12.66
CA SER A 179 5.47 6.40 -11.48
C SER A 179 6.00 7.26 -10.36
N TYR A 180 5.10 7.94 -9.66
CA TYR A 180 5.46 8.65 -8.44
C TYR A 180 5.72 7.67 -7.30
N VAL A 181 6.80 7.92 -6.56
CA VAL A 181 7.18 7.09 -5.41
C VAL A 181 7.50 8.01 -4.23
N VAL A 182 6.87 7.73 -3.11
CA VAL A 182 7.10 8.38 -1.81
C VAL A 182 7.84 7.38 -0.94
N ALA A 183 9.04 7.74 -0.52
CA ALA A 183 9.85 6.83 0.31
C ALA A 183 9.33 6.75 1.75
N GLY A 184 8.77 7.85 2.27
CA GLY A 184 8.50 7.98 3.70
C GLY A 184 9.78 8.20 4.50
N GLY A 185 9.67 8.33 5.82
CA GLY A 185 10.82 8.50 6.72
C GLY A 185 10.44 9.19 8.00
#